data_7d54cc635d023606a6b9e87dbc7ace52
#
_entry.id   7d54cc635d023606a6b9e87dbc7ace52
#
_cell.length_a   1.000
_cell.length_b   1.000
_cell.length_c   1.000
_cell.angle_alpha   90.00
_cell.angle_beta   90.00
_cell.angle_gamma   90.00
#
_symmetry.space_group_name_H-M   'P 1'
#
loop_
_entity.id
_entity.type
_entity.pdbx_description
1 polymer ?
#
loop_
_entity_poly.entity_id
_entity_poly.type
_entity_poly.pdbx_seq_one_letter_code
_entity_poly.pdbx_strand_id
1 'polypeptide(L)'
;MTVESTKERILETALTLFARNGYLGTSMSDIAGALGITKAALYKHYAGKQEILDRIVERMREMDYARAAAYEMPETEPDGFAEAYMHTPVGKIYAYSMAQFDHWTREPFSANFRRMLTLEQYRDPKLAQLHRDYLAGGPLEYM
;
A
#
# COMPACT_ATOMS: atom_id res chain seq x y z
N MET A 1 17.40 -12.28 -13.88
CA MET A 1 16.10 -11.60 -14.13
C MET A 1 15.01 -12.36 -13.39
N THR A 2 14.42 -11.74 -12.41
CA THR A 2 13.20 -12.27 -11.78
C THR A 2 12.05 -12.08 -12.76
N VAL A 3 11.42 -13.17 -13.16
CA VAL A 3 10.16 -13.10 -13.91
C VAL A 3 9.09 -12.65 -12.91
N GLU A 4 8.59 -11.46 -13.11
CA GLU A 4 7.46 -10.95 -12.34
C GLU A 4 6.27 -11.90 -12.51
N SER A 5 5.68 -12.34 -11.41
CA SER A 5 4.56 -13.26 -11.47
C SER A 5 3.33 -12.57 -12.10
N THR A 6 2.48 -13.37 -12.74
CA THR A 6 1.21 -12.85 -13.29
C THR A 6 0.36 -12.18 -12.20
N LYS A 7 0.37 -12.71 -10.99
CA LYS A 7 -0.34 -12.12 -9.85
C LYS A 7 0.18 -10.72 -9.50
N GLU A 8 1.50 -10.52 -9.51
CA GLU A 8 2.11 -9.21 -9.24
C GLU A 8 1.77 -8.20 -10.33
N ARG A 9 1.85 -8.59 -11.59
CA ARG A 9 1.43 -7.73 -12.71
C ARG A 9 -0.03 -7.33 -12.60
N ILE A 10 -0.91 -8.22 -12.17
CA ILE A 10 -2.33 -7.91 -11.93
C ILE A 10 -2.46 -6.85 -10.84
N LEU A 11 -1.76 -6.98 -9.71
CA LEU A 11 -1.82 -5.99 -8.63
C LEU A 11 -1.34 -4.60 -9.08
N GLU A 12 -0.23 -4.53 -9.76
CA GLU A 12 0.34 -3.27 -10.25
C GLU A 12 -0.57 -2.59 -11.28
N THR A 13 -1.09 -3.35 -12.23
CA THR A 13 -2.02 -2.84 -13.24
C THR A 13 -3.33 -2.38 -12.61
N ALA A 14 -3.91 -3.18 -11.72
CA ALA A 14 -5.14 -2.82 -11.01
C ALA A 14 -4.95 -1.54 -10.18
N LEU A 15 -3.85 -1.45 -9.44
CA LEU A 15 -3.56 -0.26 -8.62
C LEU A 15 -3.35 0.99 -9.47
N THR A 16 -2.69 0.87 -10.62
CA THR A 16 -2.55 1.98 -11.58
C THR A 16 -3.91 2.50 -12.05
N LEU A 17 -4.83 1.59 -12.36
CA LEU A 17 -6.19 1.95 -12.76
C LEU A 17 -7.00 2.54 -11.59
N PHE A 18 -6.88 1.97 -10.40
CA PHE A 18 -7.52 2.50 -9.19
C PHE A 18 -7.02 3.91 -8.86
N ALA A 19 -5.74 4.18 -9.04
CA ALA A 19 -5.17 5.50 -8.82
C ALA A 19 -5.63 6.54 -9.84
N ARG A 20 -5.94 6.10 -11.07
CA ARG A 20 -6.38 6.97 -12.17
C ARG A 20 -7.88 7.21 -12.16
N ASN A 21 -8.67 6.16 -12.04
CA ASN A 21 -10.12 6.16 -12.25
C ASN A 21 -10.91 5.98 -10.95
N GLY A 22 -10.24 5.73 -9.84
CA GLY A 22 -10.84 5.32 -8.57
C GLY A 22 -11.10 3.81 -8.51
N TYR A 23 -11.18 3.29 -7.29
CA TYR A 23 -11.52 1.89 -7.05
C TYR A 23 -12.93 1.56 -7.55
N LEU A 24 -13.92 2.40 -7.22
CA LEU A 24 -15.29 2.23 -7.65
C LEU A 24 -15.45 2.38 -9.18
N GLY A 25 -14.63 3.25 -9.80
CA GLY A 25 -14.65 3.51 -11.24
C GLY A 25 -13.89 2.50 -12.10
N THR A 26 -13.33 1.45 -11.51
CA THR A 26 -12.55 0.41 -12.22
C THR A 26 -13.24 -0.95 -12.10
N SER A 27 -13.45 -1.61 -13.23
CA SER A 27 -14.04 -2.94 -13.29
C SER A 27 -12.99 -4.04 -13.50
N MET A 28 -13.36 -5.30 -13.24
CA MET A 28 -12.54 -6.46 -13.60
C MET A 28 -12.27 -6.53 -15.11
N SER A 29 -13.23 -6.12 -15.94
CA SER A 29 -13.05 -6.01 -17.39
C SER A 29 -12.00 -4.97 -17.78
N ASP A 30 -11.96 -3.83 -17.08
CA ASP A 30 -10.94 -2.79 -17.31
C ASP A 30 -9.54 -3.32 -16.99
N ILE A 31 -9.41 -4.05 -15.90
CA ILE A 31 -8.13 -4.64 -15.49
C ILE A 31 -7.68 -5.70 -16.49
N ALA A 32 -8.57 -6.60 -16.88
CA ALA A 32 -8.27 -7.64 -17.87
C ALA A 32 -7.88 -7.03 -19.23
N GLY A 33 -8.59 -6.00 -19.68
CA GLY A 33 -8.29 -5.27 -20.90
C GLY A 33 -6.92 -4.63 -20.87
N ALA A 34 -6.54 -3.96 -19.78
CA ALA A 34 -5.23 -3.34 -19.61
C ALA A 34 -4.09 -4.37 -19.60
N LEU A 35 -4.34 -5.58 -19.11
CA LEU A 35 -3.38 -6.68 -19.10
C LEU A 35 -3.30 -7.46 -20.43
N GLY A 36 -4.25 -7.25 -21.34
CA GLY A 36 -4.35 -8.04 -22.55
C GLY A 36 -4.75 -9.49 -22.34
N ILE A 37 -5.50 -9.77 -21.26
CA ILE A 37 -6.01 -11.11 -20.93
C ILE A 37 -7.54 -11.11 -20.91
N THR A 38 -8.14 -12.31 -20.94
CA THR A 38 -9.58 -12.45 -20.81
C THR A 38 -10.01 -12.22 -19.35
N LYS A 39 -11.24 -11.79 -19.17
CA LYS A 39 -11.87 -11.67 -17.85
C LYS A 39 -11.84 -13.00 -17.09
N ALA A 40 -12.10 -14.11 -17.81
CA ALA A 40 -12.05 -15.46 -17.25
C ALA A 40 -10.64 -15.82 -16.73
N ALA A 41 -9.58 -15.44 -17.46
CA ALA A 41 -8.20 -15.63 -17.03
C ALA A 41 -7.87 -14.82 -15.76
N LEU A 42 -8.36 -13.60 -15.67
CA LEU A 42 -8.21 -12.76 -14.48
C LEU A 42 -8.86 -13.41 -13.25
N TYR A 43 -10.09 -13.90 -13.38
CA TYR A 43 -10.82 -14.59 -12.29
C TYR A 43 -10.16 -15.89 -11.83
N LYS A 44 -9.26 -16.50 -12.61
CA LYS A 44 -8.45 -17.64 -12.14
C LYS A 44 -7.43 -17.23 -11.09
N HIS A 45 -7.00 -15.98 -11.06
CA HIS A 45 -6.01 -15.47 -10.13
C HIS A 45 -6.63 -14.79 -8.90
N TYR A 46 -7.74 -14.08 -9.08
CA TYR A 46 -8.44 -13.33 -8.04
C TYR A 46 -9.95 -13.48 -8.20
N ALA A 47 -10.65 -13.73 -7.10
CA ALA A 47 -12.09 -13.92 -7.10
C ALA A 47 -12.88 -12.66 -7.48
N GLY A 48 -12.29 -11.50 -7.26
CA GLY A 48 -12.90 -10.22 -7.59
C GLY A 48 -12.01 -9.04 -7.24
N LYS A 49 -12.53 -7.86 -7.47
CA LYS A 49 -11.84 -6.59 -7.26
C LYS A 49 -11.46 -6.36 -5.78
N GLN A 50 -12.30 -6.82 -4.84
CA GLN A 50 -12.03 -6.71 -3.40
C GLN A 50 -10.82 -7.54 -2.99
N GLU A 51 -10.68 -8.76 -3.51
CA GLU A 51 -9.51 -9.59 -3.21
C GLU A 51 -8.21 -8.97 -3.73
N ILE A 52 -8.27 -8.34 -4.90
CA ILE A 52 -7.13 -7.57 -5.45
C ILE A 52 -6.77 -6.42 -4.50
N LEU A 53 -7.75 -5.67 -4.02
CA LEU A 53 -7.53 -4.57 -3.08
C LEU A 53 -6.94 -5.07 -1.76
N ASP A 54 -7.47 -6.15 -1.21
CA ASP A 54 -6.98 -6.75 0.04
C ASP A 54 -5.50 -7.16 -0.10
N ARG A 55 -5.13 -7.75 -1.24
CA ARG A 55 -3.74 -8.12 -1.50
C ARG A 55 -2.83 -6.91 -1.72
N ILE A 56 -3.34 -5.84 -2.32
CA ILE A 56 -2.61 -4.56 -2.43
C ILE A 56 -2.30 -3.99 -1.04
N VAL A 57 -3.28 -3.97 -0.15
CA VAL A 57 -3.12 -3.50 1.23
C VAL A 57 -2.09 -4.34 1.98
N GLU A 58 -2.16 -5.67 1.82
CA GLU A 58 -1.18 -6.58 2.43
C GLU A 58 0.24 -6.33 1.91
N ARG A 59 0.42 -6.15 0.61
CA ARG A 59 1.73 -5.81 0.01
C ARG A 59 2.26 -4.48 0.57
N MET A 60 1.42 -3.48 0.76
CA MET A 60 1.82 -2.22 1.40
C MET A 60 2.35 -2.45 2.82
N ARG A 61 1.66 -3.27 3.61
CA ARG A 61 2.13 -3.64 4.96
C ARG A 61 3.46 -4.38 4.93
N GLU A 62 3.60 -5.37 4.04
CA GLU A 62 4.87 -6.10 3.86
C GLU A 62 6.02 -5.16 3.53
N MET A 63 5.80 -4.18 2.65
CA MET A 63 6.80 -3.17 2.28
C MET A 63 7.17 -2.26 3.47
N ASP A 64 6.19 -1.86 4.28
CA ASP A 64 6.42 -1.05 5.47
C ASP A 64 7.21 -1.81 6.55
N TYR A 65 6.85 -3.06 6.82
CA TYR A 65 7.62 -3.91 7.74
C TYR A 65 9.05 -4.15 7.27
N ALA A 66 9.24 -4.45 6.00
CA ALA A 66 10.57 -4.67 5.43
C ALA A 66 11.46 -3.42 5.56
N ARG A 67 10.88 -2.24 5.37
CA ARG A 67 11.59 -0.96 5.52
C ARG A 67 11.93 -0.68 6.98
N ALA A 68 10.98 -0.86 7.89
CA ALA A 68 11.24 -0.70 9.31
C ALA A 68 12.36 -1.63 9.79
N ALA A 69 12.34 -2.89 9.38
CA ALA A 69 13.39 -3.86 9.69
C ALA A 69 14.76 -3.47 9.09
N ALA A 70 14.78 -2.99 7.84
CA ALA A 70 16.00 -2.56 7.17
C ALA A 70 16.70 -1.37 7.89
N TYR A 71 15.93 -0.52 8.55
CA TYR A 71 16.44 0.60 9.35
C TYR A 71 16.53 0.27 10.85
N GLU A 72 16.37 -0.99 11.22
CA GLU A 72 16.44 -1.47 12.61
C GLU A 72 15.54 -0.67 13.57
N MET A 73 14.36 -0.29 13.07
CA MET A 73 13.35 0.37 13.90
C MET A 73 12.72 -0.64 14.87
N PRO A 74 12.31 -0.22 16.07
CA PRO A 74 11.63 -1.11 17.01
C PRO A 74 10.42 -1.78 16.38
N GLU A 75 10.18 -3.06 16.71
CA GLU A 75 8.98 -3.76 16.31
C GLU A 75 7.75 -3.15 16.99
N THR A 76 6.64 -3.08 16.26
CA THR A 76 5.40 -2.45 16.71
C THR A 76 4.57 -3.39 17.58
N GLU A 77 5.12 -3.85 18.70
CA GLU A 77 4.29 -4.43 19.76
C GLU A 77 3.69 -3.28 20.59
N PRO A 78 2.39 -3.34 20.93
CA PRO A 78 1.72 -2.23 21.62
C PRO A 78 2.36 -1.86 22.94
N ASP A 79 2.88 -2.86 23.68
CA ASP A 79 3.50 -2.67 24.98
C ASP A 79 5.01 -2.48 24.85
N GLY A 80 5.48 -1.25 25.03
CA GLY A 80 6.90 -0.91 25.05
C GLY A 80 7.43 -0.23 23.79
N PHE A 81 6.63 -0.06 22.75
CA PHE A 81 7.06 0.61 21.52
C PHE A 81 7.53 2.05 21.77
N ALA A 82 6.75 2.82 22.51
CA ALA A 82 7.10 4.20 22.84
C ALA A 82 8.42 4.31 23.57
N GLU A 83 8.68 3.42 24.55
CA GLU A 83 9.94 3.37 25.26
C GLU A 83 11.12 2.98 24.36
N ALA A 84 10.94 1.93 23.55
CA ALA A 84 11.95 1.49 22.58
C ALA A 84 12.26 2.59 21.56
N TYR A 85 11.25 3.30 21.09
CA TYR A 85 11.40 4.43 20.17
C TYR A 85 12.18 5.59 20.80
N MET A 86 11.89 5.91 22.08
CA MET A 86 12.60 6.95 22.83
C MET A 86 14.10 6.64 23.00
N HIS A 87 14.49 5.36 23.02
CA HIS A 87 15.87 4.91 23.10
C HIS A 87 16.54 4.74 21.74
N THR A 88 15.81 4.91 20.64
CA THR A 88 16.36 4.80 19.28
C THR A 88 17.21 6.04 18.95
N PRO A 89 18.44 5.88 18.45
CA PRO A 89 19.28 7.01 18.08
C PRO A 89 18.60 7.93 17.07
N VAL A 90 18.68 9.25 17.27
CA VAL A 90 18.04 10.27 16.41
C VAL A 90 18.46 10.10 14.94
N GLY A 91 19.72 9.73 14.68
CA GLY A 91 20.20 9.49 13.32
C GLY A 91 19.46 8.35 12.60
N LYS A 92 19.08 7.29 13.32
CA LYS A 92 18.28 6.19 12.78
C LYS A 92 16.85 6.65 12.49
N ILE A 93 16.25 7.39 13.40
CA ILE A 93 14.89 7.95 13.23
C ILE A 93 14.87 8.85 11.99
N TYR A 94 15.87 9.73 11.85
CA TYR A 94 16.00 10.60 10.69
C TYR A 94 16.12 9.80 9.38
N ALA A 95 17.04 8.85 9.33
CA ALA A 95 17.26 8.03 8.14
C ALA A 95 15.99 7.25 7.74
N TYR A 96 15.30 6.66 8.71
CA TYR A 96 14.03 5.96 8.48
C TYR A 96 12.94 6.92 7.98
N SER A 97 12.80 8.09 8.60
CA SER A 97 11.81 9.10 8.20
C SER A 97 12.05 9.59 6.77
N MET A 98 13.30 9.79 6.38
CA MET A 98 13.64 10.15 4.99
C MET A 98 13.33 9.02 4.02
N ALA A 99 13.62 7.77 4.38
CA ALA A 99 13.27 6.60 3.57
C ALA A 99 11.75 6.42 3.42
N GLN A 100 10.99 6.67 4.50
CA GLN A 100 9.52 6.67 4.46
C GLN A 100 8.99 7.73 3.51
N PHE A 101 9.49 8.96 3.64
CA PHE A 101 9.09 10.06 2.76
C PHE A 101 9.38 9.75 1.30
N ASP A 102 10.57 9.24 1.00
CA ASP A 102 10.97 8.87 -0.35
C ASP A 102 10.09 7.75 -0.92
N HIS A 103 9.84 6.71 -0.13
CA HIS A 103 8.94 5.62 -0.49
C HIS A 103 7.52 6.11 -0.80
N TRP A 104 6.94 6.92 0.08
CA TRP A 104 5.57 7.41 -0.08
C TRP A 104 5.39 8.39 -1.25
N THR A 105 6.46 9.10 -1.64
CA THR A 105 6.39 10.13 -2.69
C THR A 105 6.89 9.66 -4.05
N ARG A 106 7.85 8.74 -4.09
CA ARG A 106 8.56 8.37 -5.32
C ARG A 106 8.37 6.92 -5.75
N GLU A 107 8.16 6.01 -4.81
CA GLU A 107 7.93 4.62 -5.16
C GLU A 107 6.57 4.49 -5.84
N PRO A 108 6.49 3.93 -7.10
CA PRO A 108 5.26 3.96 -7.91
C PRO A 108 4.07 3.26 -7.26
N PHE A 109 4.28 2.11 -6.64
CA PHE A 109 3.21 1.35 -5.99
C PHE A 109 2.59 2.12 -4.83
N SER A 110 3.42 2.66 -3.95
CA SER A 110 2.99 3.47 -2.79
C SER A 110 2.34 4.79 -3.22
N ALA A 111 2.89 5.45 -4.23
CA ALA A 111 2.31 6.69 -4.77
C ALA A 111 0.92 6.46 -5.37
N ASN A 112 0.74 5.36 -6.11
CA ASN A 112 -0.56 4.98 -6.66
C ASN A 112 -1.55 4.58 -5.57
N PHE A 113 -1.11 3.85 -4.55
CA PHE A 113 -1.94 3.51 -3.39
C PHE A 113 -2.48 4.76 -2.69
N ARG A 114 -1.62 5.71 -2.42
CA ARG A 114 -2.00 7.00 -1.83
C ARG A 114 -3.00 7.78 -2.70
N ARG A 115 -2.78 7.83 -4.02
CA ARG A 115 -3.72 8.48 -4.96
C ARG A 115 -5.09 7.83 -4.94
N MET A 116 -5.14 6.50 -4.96
CA MET A 116 -6.40 5.75 -4.86
C MET A 116 -7.14 6.10 -3.57
N LEU A 117 -6.47 6.05 -2.42
CA LEU A 117 -7.08 6.41 -1.13
C LEU A 117 -7.61 7.84 -1.12
N THR A 118 -6.85 8.78 -1.69
CA THR A 118 -7.26 10.18 -1.78
C THR A 118 -8.53 10.37 -2.63
N LEU A 119 -8.65 9.63 -3.74
CA LEU A 119 -9.86 9.67 -4.57
C LEU A 119 -11.10 9.10 -3.87
N GLU A 120 -10.92 8.04 -3.10
CA GLU A 120 -12.02 7.27 -2.53
C GLU A 120 -12.41 7.66 -1.09
N GLN A 121 -11.66 8.56 -0.45
CA GLN A 121 -11.89 8.92 0.95
C GLN A 121 -13.29 9.46 1.27
N TYR A 122 -13.97 10.03 0.28
CA TYR A 122 -15.33 10.56 0.44
C TYR A 122 -16.43 9.68 -0.17
N ARG A 123 -16.05 8.59 -0.81
CA ARG A 123 -16.98 7.71 -1.54
C ARG A 123 -17.22 6.38 -0.87
N ASP A 124 -16.22 5.84 -0.18
CA ASP A 124 -16.26 4.53 0.44
C ASP A 124 -15.75 4.59 1.88
N PRO A 125 -16.58 4.22 2.89
CA PRO A 125 -16.20 4.29 4.30
C PRO A 125 -14.97 3.44 4.66
N LYS A 126 -14.79 2.28 4.02
CA LYS A 126 -13.64 1.39 4.27
C LYS A 126 -12.35 2.01 3.74
N LEU A 127 -12.40 2.60 2.53
CA LEU A 127 -11.27 3.29 1.94
C LEU A 127 -10.97 4.61 2.64
N ALA A 128 -12.00 5.28 3.16
CA ALA A 128 -11.83 6.44 4.04
C ALA A 128 -11.08 6.07 5.33
N GLN A 129 -11.38 4.90 5.91
CA GLN A 129 -10.65 4.40 7.09
C GLN A 129 -9.19 4.10 6.73
N LEU A 130 -8.94 3.38 5.64
CA LEU A 130 -7.57 3.13 5.16
C LEU A 130 -6.80 4.42 4.91
N HIS A 131 -7.45 5.44 4.35
CA HIS A 131 -6.85 6.76 4.16
C HIS A 131 -6.39 7.38 5.49
N ARG A 132 -7.24 7.33 6.51
CA ARG A 132 -6.89 7.82 7.85
C ARG A 132 -5.74 7.03 8.45
N ASP A 133 -5.80 5.70 8.38
CA ASP A 133 -4.80 4.82 8.96
C ASP A 133 -3.41 5.01 8.33
N TYR A 134 -3.36 5.19 7.02
CA TYR A 134 -2.08 5.33 6.30
C TYR A 134 -1.56 6.77 6.19
N LEU A 135 -2.42 7.76 6.12
CA LEU A 135 -2.01 9.15 5.84
C LEU A 135 -2.15 10.09 7.03
N ALA A 136 -3.00 9.79 7.98
CA ALA A 136 -3.25 10.63 9.14
C ALA A 136 -2.91 9.95 10.48
N GLY A 137 -3.18 8.67 10.63
CA GLY A 137 -3.02 7.94 11.90
C GLY A 137 -1.56 7.74 12.31
N GLY A 138 -0.73 7.25 11.41
CA GLY A 138 0.64 6.85 11.71
C GLY A 138 1.47 7.90 12.46
N PRO A 139 1.59 9.15 11.95
CA PRO A 139 2.34 10.19 12.63
C PRO A 139 1.74 10.69 13.93
N LEU A 140 0.41 10.61 14.08
CA LEU A 140 -0.30 11.16 15.25
C LEU A 140 -0.36 10.22 16.44
N GLU A 141 -0.25 8.92 16.21
CA GLU A 141 -0.22 7.93 17.29
C GLU A 141 1.06 7.99 18.14
N TYR A 142 2.10 8.69 17.63
CA TYR A 142 3.41 8.82 18.28
C TYR A 142 3.67 10.22 18.85
N MET A 143 2.75 11.15 18.70
CA MET A 143 2.83 12.48 19.30
C MET A 143 1.97 12.60 20.56
#